data_60ed1860afe1c0a6508a87bdef2c31cf
#
_entry.id   60ed1860afe1c0a6508a87bdef2c31cf
#
_cell.length_a   1.000
_cell.length_b   1.000
_cell.length_c   1.000
_cell.angle_alpha   90.00
_cell.angle_beta   90.00
_cell.angle_gamma   90.00
#
_symmetry.space_group_name_H-M   'P 1'
#
loop_
_entity.id
_entity.type
_entity.pdbx_description
1 polymer ?
#
loop_
_entity_poly.entity_id
_entity_poly.type
_entity_poly.pdbx_seq_one_letter_code
_entity_poly.pdbx_strand_id
1 'polypeptide(L)'
;MYDIAIFLPTAATLLTFVAACLALNFTPGADMMFTIASGVSGGPRAAVAASVGINLGVVVHIILASLGVAALIQAEPLAYDALRYIGAAYLFWLAVQMWCSPAPDEIKSAAAPLGRVAQRGFMTNVLNPKTALFIFAFLPQFTDPARGAVWAQIVVLGMIFICTGFSVNAVVGGLAGAFTTRLRRASRVLNRVSAFVFGGLAARLILD
;
A
#
# COMPACT_ATOMS: atom_id res chain seq x y z
N MET A 1 -21.41 22.61 4.12
CA MET A 1 -20.22 21.87 4.63
C MET A 1 -20.53 20.40 4.43
N TYR A 2 -19.92 19.75 3.45
CA TYR A 2 -20.19 18.33 3.21
C TYR A 2 -19.64 17.53 4.39
N ASP A 3 -20.48 16.70 4.99
CA ASP A 3 -20.07 15.82 6.07
C ASP A 3 -19.20 14.71 5.48
N ILE A 4 -17.90 14.73 5.79
CA ILE A 4 -16.92 13.73 5.29
C ILE A 4 -17.37 12.30 5.68
N ALA A 5 -18.17 12.16 6.75
CA ALA A 5 -18.70 10.89 7.17
C ALA A 5 -19.58 10.19 6.11
N ILE A 6 -20.17 10.95 5.17
CA ILE A 6 -20.98 10.40 4.07
C ILE A 6 -20.09 9.56 3.12
N PHE A 7 -18.83 9.94 2.95
CA PHE A 7 -17.90 9.26 2.04
C PHE A 7 -17.16 8.08 2.69
N LEU A 8 -17.31 7.87 4.00
CA LEU A 8 -16.73 6.72 4.69
C LEU A 8 -17.62 5.49 4.53
N PRO A 9 -17.05 4.30 4.27
CA PRO A 9 -17.81 3.06 4.29
C PRO A 9 -18.33 2.73 5.70
N THR A 10 -19.11 1.67 5.84
CA THR A 10 -19.54 1.19 7.16
C THR A 10 -18.34 0.89 8.05
N ALA A 11 -18.52 0.92 9.37
CA ALA A 11 -17.43 0.64 10.31
C ALA A 11 -16.77 -0.74 10.05
N ALA A 12 -17.57 -1.76 9.75
CA ALA A 12 -17.06 -3.10 9.43
C ALA A 12 -16.21 -3.11 8.15
N THR A 13 -16.68 -2.44 7.10
CA THR A 13 -15.96 -2.29 5.83
C THR A 13 -14.66 -1.49 6.02
N LEU A 14 -14.71 -0.42 6.81
CA LEU A 14 -13.54 0.40 7.13
C LEU A 14 -12.50 -0.39 7.91
N LEU A 15 -12.89 -1.17 8.90
CA LEU A 15 -11.98 -2.04 9.65
C LEU A 15 -11.30 -3.07 8.73
N THR A 16 -12.06 -3.69 7.83
CA THR A 16 -11.50 -4.61 6.83
C THR A 16 -10.50 -3.90 5.92
N PHE A 17 -10.83 -2.69 5.45
CA PHE A 17 -9.92 -1.89 4.63
C PHE A 17 -8.63 -1.53 5.38
N VAL A 18 -8.72 -1.06 6.61
CA VAL A 18 -7.54 -0.71 7.44
C VAL A 18 -6.69 -1.96 7.70
N ALA A 19 -7.30 -3.09 8.00
CA ALA A 19 -6.58 -4.36 8.16
C ALA A 19 -5.83 -4.75 6.88
N ALA A 20 -6.44 -4.58 5.72
CA ALA A 20 -5.81 -4.81 4.42
C ALA A 20 -4.66 -3.83 4.16
N CYS A 21 -4.84 -2.54 4.46
CA CYS A 21 -3.79 -1.53 4.36
C CYS A 21 -2.57 -1.89 5.24
N LEU A 22 -2.82 -2.27 6.49
CA LEU A 22 -1.76 -2.68 7.41
C LEU A 22 -1.04 -3.93 6.91
N ALA A 23 -1.78 -4.96 6.46
CA ALA A 23 -1.19 -6.16 5.88
C ALA A 23 -0.29 -5.83 4.68
N LEU A 24 -0.75 -4.97 3.76
CA LEU A 24 0.04 -4.51 2.62
C LEU A 24 1.29 -3.75 3.09
N ASN A 25 1.13 -2.81 4.02
CA ASN A 25 2.20 -1.95 4.49
C ASN A 25 3.27 -2.73 5.28
N PHE A 26 2.87 -3.75 6.05
CA PHE A 26 3.81 -4.64 6.75
C PHE A 26 4.41 -5.72 5.84
N THR A 27 3.85 -5.95 4.68
CA THR A 27 4.42 -6.89 3.71
C THR A 27 5.72 -6.34 3.14
N PRO A 28 6.85 -7.04 3.30
CA PRO A 28 8.10 -6.63 2.70
C PRO A 28 7.97 -6.46 1.18
N GLY A 29 8.40 -5.30 0.69
CA GLY A 29 8.35 -4.94 -0.73
C GLY A 29 9.28 -3.76 -0.98
N ALA A 30 9.30 -3.24 -2.21
CA ALA A 30 10.22 -2.18 -2.62
C ALA A 30 10.20 -0.97 -1.66
N ASP A 31 9.02 -0.50 -1.28
CA ASP A 31 8.83 0.66 -0.41
C ASP A 31 9.43 0.44 0.99
N MET A 32 9.06 -0.68 1.64
CA MET A 32 9.56 -1.03 2.96
C MET A 32 11.08 -1.24 2.94
N MET A 33 11.60 -1.99 1.95
CA MET A 33 13.03 -2.26 1.83
C MET A 33 13.81 -0.98 1.59
N PHE A 34 13.30 -0.06 0.75
CA PHE A 34 13.93 1.24 0.53
C PHE A 34 13.94 2.10 1.80
N THR A 35 12.84 2.09 2.58
CA THR A 35 12.75 2.85 3.83
C THR A 35 13.69 2.29 4.89
N ILE A 36 13.77 0.96 5.04
CA ILE A 36 14.73 0.29 5.95
C ILE A 36 16.17 0.63 5.53
N ALA A 37 16.50 0.51 4.23
CA ALA A 37 17.83 0.84 3.72
C ALA A 37 18.22 2.29 4.02
N SER A 38 17.28 3.21 3.83
CA SER A 38 17.48 4.63 4.13
C SER A 38 17.69 4.87 5.63
N GLY A 39 16.92 4.18 6.48
CA GLY A 39 17.06 4.28 7.94
C GLY A 39 18.38 3.71 8.45
N VAL A 40 18.85 2.59 7.89
CA VAL A 40 20.15 1.98 8.24
C VAL A 40 21.31 2.88 7.83
N SER A 41 21.24 3.49 6.64
CA SER A 41 22.34 4.28 6.09
C SER A 41 22.39 5.73 6.54
N GLY A 42 21.25 6.37 6.78
CA GLY A 42 21.12 7.80 7.08
C GLY A 42 20.30 8.13 8.33
N GLY A 43 19.96 7.10 9.12
CA GLY A 43 19.21 7.22 10.36
C GLY A 43 17.73 7.56 10.18
N PRO A 44 17.01 7.87 11.30
CA PRO A 44 15.56 8.12 11.27
C PRO A 44 15.12 9.23 10.32
N ARG A 45 15.93 10.28 10.17
CA ARG A 45 15.62 11.39 9.24
C ARG A 45 15.58 10.93 7.78
N ALA A 46 16.49 10.03 7.38
CA ALA A 46 16.49 9.47 6.04
C ALA A 46 15.31 8.52 5.82
N ALA A 47 14.92 7.73 6.83
CA ALA A 47 13.71 6.90 6.78
C ALA A 47 12.44 7.75 6.59
N VAL A 48 12.31 8.86 7.32
CA VAL A 48 11.18 9.79 7.17
C VAL A 48 11.18 10.41 5.76
N ALA A 49 12.34 10.86 5.26
CA ALA A 49 12.44 11.40 3.91
C ALA A 49 12.06 10.37 2.84
N ALA A 50 12.48 9.11 3.00
CA ALA A 50 12.06 8.01 2.15
C ALA A 50 10.53 7.82 2.18
N SER A 51 9.96 7.79 3.39
CA SER A 51 8.50 7.64 3.60
C SER A 51 7.70 8.78 2.98
N VAL A 52 8.18 10.03 3.08
CA VAL A 52 7.57 11.18 2.42
C VAL A 52 7.56 10.98 0.90
N GLY A 53 8.71 10.61 0.32
CA GLY A 53 8.80 10.37 -1.12
C GLY A 53 7.85 9.26 -1.58
N ILE A 54 7.84 8.12 -0.88
CA ILE A 54 6.93 7.00 -1.16
C ILE A 54 5.48 7.46 -1.15
N ASN A 55 5.06 8.21 -0.13
CA ASN A 55 3.68 8.68 -0.04
C ASN A 55 3.30 9.70 -1.11
N LEU A 56 4.23 10.51 -1.59
CA LEU A 56 4.00 11.34 -2.79
C LEU A 56 3.74 10.47 -4.04
N GLY A 57 4.40 9.32 -4.18
CA GLY A 57 4.08 8.34 -5.22
C GLY A 57 2.68 7.74 -5.05
N VAL A 58 2.29 7.41 -3.82
CA VAL A 58 0.92 6.96 -3.49
C VAL A 58 -0.13 7.99 -3.91
N VAL A 59 0.13 9.29 -3.67
CA VAL A 59 -0.77 10.38 -4.11
C VAL A 59 -1.00 10.33 -5.62
N VAL A 60 0.04 10.09 -6.42
CA VAL A 60 -0.11 9.94 -7.88
C VAL A 60 -1.06 8.81 -8.22
N HIS A 61 -0.90 7.64 -7.59
CA HIS A 61 -1.80 6.50 -7.82
C HIS A 61 -3.24 6.80 -7.40
N ILE A 62 -3.46 7.50 -6.27
CA ILE A 62 -4.80 7.91 -5.81
C ILE A 62 -5.45 8.87 -6.79
N ILE A 63 -4.71 9.86 -7.31
CA ILE A 63 -5.22 10.79 -8.32
C ILE A 63 -5.64 10.02 -9.58
N LEU A 64 -4.78 9.14 -10.08
CA LEU A 64 -5.08 8.34 -11.26
C LEU A 64 -6.28 7.40 -11.02
N ALA A 65 -6.39 6.79 -9.83
CA ALA A 65 -7.54 5.95 -9.49
C ALA A 65 -8.82 6.77 -9.37
N SER A 66 -8.78 7.92 -8.70
CA SER A 66 -9.97 8.75 -8.50
C SER A 66 -10.54 9.30 -9.82
N LEU A 67 -9.69 9.61 -10.78
CA LEU A 67 -10.10 10.10 -12.10
C LEU A 67 -10.41 8.94 -13.06
N GLY A 68 -9.57 7.92 -13.11
CA GLY A 68 -9.66 6.84 -14.08
C GLY A 68 -10.66 5.75 -13.67
N VAL A 69 -10.57 5.23 -12.47
CA VAL A 69 -11.46 4.13 -12.03
C VAL A 69 -12.89 4.62 -11.84
N ALA A 70 -13.08 5.83 -11.30
CA ALA A 70 -14.43 6.39 -11.17
C ALA A 70 -15.11 6.59 -12.55
N ALA A 71 -14.36 7.00 -13.57
CA ALA A 71 -14.88 7.10 -14.94
C ALA A 71 -15.16 5.71 -15.54
N LEU A 72 -14.30 4.73 -15.28
CA LEU A 72 -14.44 3.36 -15.78
C LEU A 72 -15.70 2.67 -15.23
N ILE A 73 -15.97 2.82 -13.93
CA ILE A 73 -17.19 2.26 -13.30
C ILE A 73 -18.45 2.81 -13.96
N GLN A 74 -18.45 4.09 -14.38
CA GLN A 74 -19.61 4.72 -15.00
C GLN A 74 -19.75 4.38 -16.48
N ALA A 75 -18.64 4.24 -17.19
CA ALA A 75 -18.63 4.10 -18.65
C ALA A 75 -18.78 2.64 -19.12
N GLU A 76 -18.14 1.70 -18.43
CA GLU A 76 -18.02 0.31 -18.91
C GLU A 76 -17.91 -0.69 -17.74
N PRO A 77 -19.03 -1.22 -17.24
CA PRO A 77 -19.03 -2.18 -16.14
C PRO A 77 -18.17 -3.42 -16.39
N LEU A 78 -18.12 -3.91 -17.63
CA LEU A 78 -17.31 -5.08 -18.01
C LEU A 78 -15.81 -4.83 -17.84
N ALA A 79 -15.35 -3.61 -18.16
CA ALA A 79 -13.96 -3.23 -17.98
C ALA A 79 -13.59 -3.10 -16.48
N TYR A 80 -14.54 -2.70 -15.64
CA TYR A 80 -14.36 -2.69 -14.18
C TYR A 80 -14.24 -4.12 -13.64
N ASP A 81 -15.08 -5.06 -14.09
CA ASP A 81 -14.97 -6.46 -13.71
C ASP A 81 -13.63 -7.07 -14.16
N ALA A 82 -13.16 -6.76 -15.35
CA ALA A 82 -11.84 -7.17 -15.81
C ALA A 82 -10.72 -6.65 -14.88
N LEU A 83 -10.78 -5.38 -14.47
CA LEU A 83 -9.83 -4.80 -13.51
C LEU A 83 -9.89 -5.51 -12.16
N ARG A 84 -11.08 -5.87 -11.69
CA ARG A 84 -11.31 -6.62 -10.45
C ARG A 84 -10.65 -7.99 -10.50
N TYR A 85 -10.85 -8.76 -11.58
CA TYR A 85 -10.23 -10.10 -11.72
C TYR A 85 -8.71 -10.03 -11.89
N ILE A 86 -8.19 -9.04 -12.60
CA ILE A 86 -6.74 -8.78 -12.68
C ILE A 86 -6.18 -8.48 -11.30
N GLY A 87 -6.87 -7.66 -10.52
CA GLY A 87 -6.51 -7.35 -9.14
C GLY A 87 -6.52 -8.59 -8.23
N ALA A 88 -7.55 -9.43 -8.33
CA ALA A 88 -7.64 -10.69 -7.59
C ALA A 88 -6.49 -11.64 -7.93
N ALA A 89 -6.20 -11.84 -9.21
CA ALA A 89 -5.08 -12.67 -9.68
C ALA A 89 -3.73 -12.15 -9.15
N TYR A 90 -3.55 -10.83 -9.17
CA TYR A 90 -2.34 -10.21 -8.63
C TYR A 90 -2.21 -10.34 -7.11
N LEU A 91 -3.29 -10.15 -6.36
CA LEU A 91 -3.27 -10.36 -4.89
C LEU A 91 -2.97 -11.82 -4.55
N PHE A 92 -3.52 -12.76 -5.31
CA PHE A 92 -3.20 -14.18 -5.17
C PHE A 92 -1.72 -14.46 -5.45
N TRP A 93 -1.18 -13.89 -6.53
CA TRP A 93 0.24 -13.98 -6.86
C TRP A 93 1.13 -13.39 -5.76
N LEU A 94 0.76 -12.23 -5.19
CA LEU A 94 1.44 -11.66 -4.03
C LEU A 94 1.38 -12.58 -2.82
N ALA A 95 0.23 -13.22 -2.56
CA ALA A 95 0.09 -14.17 -1.46
C ALA A 95 1.07 -15.34 -1.61
N VAL A 96 1.18 -15.90 -2.81
CA VAL A 96 2.14 -16.98 -3.11
C VAL A 96 3.59 -16.48 -2.97
N GLN A 97 3.91 -15.31 -3.51
CA GLN A 97 5.24 -14.73 -3.35
C GLN A 97 5.63 -14.53 -1.89
N MET A 98 4.71 -13.98 -1.08
CA MET A 98 4.97 -13.76 0.35
C MET A 98 5.18 -15.09 1.10
N TRP A 99 4.42 -16.11 0.74
CA TRP A 99 4.58 -17.44 1.34
C TRP A 99 5.95 -18.05 1.05
N CYS A 100 6.45 -17.87 -0.17
CA CYS A 100 7.72 -18.45 -0.65
C CYS A 100 8.94 -17.55 -0.38
N SER A 101 8.74 -16.28 0.06
CA SER A 101 9.85 -15.32 0.17
C SER A 101 10.83 -15.68 1.28
N PRO A 102 12.14 -15.72 1.00
CA PRO A 102 13.18 -15.82 2.01
C PRO A 102 13.24 -14.55 2.88
N ALA A 103 13.94 -14.63 4.01
CA ALA A 103 14.24 -13.44 4.80
C ALA A 103 15.12 -12.47 3.97
N PRO A 104 14.92 -11.14 4.10
CA PRO A 104 15.71 -10.17 3.35
C PRO A 104 17.20 -10.25 3.66
N ASP A 105 18.03 -10.06 2.64
CA ASP A 105 19.50 -10.00 2.76
C ASP A 105 19.98 -8.71 3.44
N GLU A 106 21.28 -8.63 3.73
CA GLU A 106 21.88 -7.44 4.32
C GLU A 106 21.80 -6.24 3.37
N ILE A 107 21.29 -5.13 3.90
CA ILE A 107 21.12 -3.90 3.15
C ILE A 107 22.40 -3.07 3.30
N LYS A 108 23.15 -2.93 2.21
CA LYS A 108 24.28 -2.00 2.11
C LYS A 108 23.82 -0.79 1.30
N SER A 109 23.73 0.37 1.94
CA SER A 109 23.41 1.62 1.26
C SER A 109 24.30 2.74 1.81
N ALA A 110 24.76 3.62 0.93
CA ALA A 110 25.52 4.81 1.32
C ALA A 110 24.54 5.94 1.72
N ALA A 111 24.90 6.75 2.71
CA ALA A 111 24.13 7.93 3.10
C ALA A 111 24.00 8.91 1.92
N ALA A 112 22.82 9.47 1.73
CA ALA A 112 22.52 10.43 0.68
C ALA A 112 21.78 11.64 1.23
N PRO A 113 21.82 12.81 0.55
CA PRO A 113 21.03 13.98 0.93
C PRO A 113 19.52 13.66 0.99
N LEU A 114 18.82 14.18 2.00
CA LEU A 114 17.41 13.84 2.27
C LEU A 114 16.49 14.08 1.05
N GLY A 115 16.68 15.17 0.30
CA GLY A 115 15.91 15.43 -0.92
C GLY A 115 16.10 14.35 -1.99
N ARG A 116 17.32 13.82 -2.15
CA ARG A 116 17.59 12.71 -3.07
C ARG A 116 16.96 11.40 -2.57
N VAL A 117 16.95 11.20 -1.26
CA VAL A 117 16.26 10.03 -0.65
C VAL A 117 14.76 10.11 -0.92
N ALA A 118 14.12 11.27 -0.70
CA ALA A 118 12.71 11.47 -0.99
C ALA A 118 12.40 11.27 -2.49
N GLN A 119 13.21 11.83 -3.39
CA GLN A 119 13.04 11.64 -4.84
C GLN A 119 13.11 10.16 -5.24
N ARG A 120 14.08 9.41 -4.69
CA ARG A 120 14.20 7.97 -4.95
C ARG A 120 13.01 7.20 -4.38
N GLY A 121 12.54 7.57 -3.17
CA GLY A 121 11.33 6.99 -2.58
C GLY A 121 10.10 7.20 -3.46
N PHE A 122 9.92 8.41 -4.00
CA PHE A 122 8.87 8.72 -4.96
C PHE A 122 8.93 7.81 -6.19
N MET A 123 10.08 7.70 -6.84
CA MET A 123 10.25 6.84 -8.02
C MET A 123 10.05 5.37 -7.68
N THR A 124 10.54 4.92 -6.51
CA THR A 124 10.33 3.55 -6.04
C THR A 124 8.85 3.21 -5.95
N ASN A 125 8.02 4.11 -5.41
CA ASN A 125 6.59 3.87 -5.25
C ASN A 125 5.82 4.04 -6.56
N VAL A 126 6.09 5.08 -7.36
CA VAL A 126 5.41 5.26 -8.67
C VAL A 126 5.60 4.06 -9.58
N LEU A 127 6.77 3.43 -9.51
CA LEU A 127 7.09 2.22 -10.30
C LEU A 127 6.74 0.92 -9.55
N ASN A 128 6.16 1.00 -8.34
CA ASN A 128 5.82 -0.17 -7.55
C ASN A 128 4.48 -0.79 -7.97
N PRO A 129 4.49 -1.93 -8.67
CA PRO A 129 3.24 -2.56 -9.12
C PRO A 129 2.37 -3.03 -7.95
N LYS A 130 2.96 -3.35 -6.81
CA LYS A 130 2.23 -3.77 -5.61
C LYS A 130 1.26 -2.67 -5.13
N THR A 131 1.75 -1.44 -5.02
CA THR A 131 0.95 -0.30 -4.58
C THR A 131 -0.04 0.13 -5.65
N ALA A 132 0.39 0.18 -6.92
CA ALA A 132 -0.46 0.55 -8.04
C ALA A 132 -1.69 -0.36 -8.15
N LEU A 133 -1.49 -1.68 -8.16
CA LEU A 133 -2.59 -2.64 -8.32
C LEU A 133 -3.49 -2.69 -7.07
N PHE A 134 -2.93 -2.52 -5.87
CA PHE A 134 -3.76 -2.38 -4.67
C PHE A 134 -4.70 -1.17 -4.78
N ILE A 135 -4.18 -0.02 -5.21
CA ILE A 135 -4.99 1.19 -5.32
C ILE A 135 -5.99 1.09 -6.47
N PHE A 136 -5.60 0.58 -7.65
CA PHE A 136 -6.50 0.55 -8.81
C PHE A 136 -7.55 -0.55 -8.75
N ALA A 137 -7.20 -1.74 -8.24
CA ALA A 137 -8.10 -2.87 -8.27
C ALA A 137 -8.78 -3.16 -6.94
N PHE A 138 -8.11 -2.92 -5.82
CA PHE A 138 -8.63 -3.29 -4.50
C PHE A 138 -9.34 -2.14 -3.79
N LEU A 139 -8.79 -0.93 -3.80
CA LEU A 139 -9.38 0.22 -3.07
C LEU A 139 -10.81 0.52 -3.52
N PRO A 140 -11.17 0.49 -4.83
CA PRO A 140 -12.53 0.75 -5.29
C PRO A 140 -13.58 -0.22 -4.74
N GLN A 141 -13.20 -1.43 -4.35
CA GLN A 141 -14.10 -2.44 -3.75
C GLN A 141 -14.70 -1.99 -2.41
N PHE A 142 -14.17 -0.94 -1.81
CA PHE A 142 -14.65 -0.35 -0.57
C PHE A 142 -15.48 0.91 -0.80
N THR A 143 -15.77 1.24 -2.05
CA THR A 143 -16.64 2.36 -2.43
C THR A 143 -18.06 1.88 -2.71
N ASP A 144 -19.04 2.76 -2.48
CA ASP A 144 -20.45 2.50 -2.73
C ASP A 144 -21.05 3.70 -3.48
N PRO A 145 -21.44 3.55 -4.75
CA PRO A 145 -22.06 4.63 -5.52
C PRO A 145 -23.33 5.21 -4.87
N ALA A 146 -24.07 4.40 -4.09
CA ALA A 146 -25.26 4.87 -3.38
C ALA A 146 -24.94 5.87 -2.24
N ARG A 147 -23.69 5.90 -1.78
CA ARG A 147 -23.19 6.81 -0.72
C ARG A 147 -22.59 8.09 -1.26
N GLY A 148 -22.61 8.31 -2.56
CA GLY A 148 -22.13 9.55 -3.19
C GLY A 148 -21.00 9.33 -4.18
N ALA A 149 -20.29 10.40 -4.51
CA ALA A 149 -19.28 10.40 -5.55
C ALA A 149 -18.13 9.42 -5.27
N VAL A 150 -17.95 8.42 -6.12
CA VAL A 150 -16.94 7.35 -5.99
C VAL A 150 -15.53 7.93 -5.94
N TRP A 151 -15.22 8.96 -6.75
CA TRP A 151 -13.90 9.60 -6.72
C TRP A 151 -13.54 10.18 -5.34
N ALA A 152 -14.54 10.77 -4.65
CA ALA A 152 -14.31 11.34 -3.32
C ALA A 152 -14.07 10.24 -2.26
N GLN A 153 -14.78 9.12 -2.36
CA GLN A 153 -14.56 7.94 -1.52
C GLN A 153 -13.16 7.37 -1.74
N ILE A 154 -12.70 7.27 -3.00
CA ILE A 154 -11.34 6.84 -3.35
C ILE A 154 -10.29 7.75 -2.70
N VAL A 155 -10.49 9.08 -2.74
CA VAL A 155 -9.58 10.02 -2.10
C VAL A 155 -9.55 9.84 -0.58
N VAL A 156 -10.71 9.70 0.07
CA VAL A 156 -10.78 9.51 1.53
C VAL A 156 -10.10 8.21 1.96
N LEU A 157 -10.40 7.09 1.29
CA LEU A 157 -9.75 5.80 1.55
C LEU A 157 -8.25 5.86 1.25
N GLY A 158 -7.87 6.54 0.17
CA GLY A 158 -6.48 6.78 -0.18
C GLY A 158 -5.70 7.56 0.89
N MET A 159 -6.32 8.56 1.52
CA MET A 159 -5.72 9.28 2.65
C MET A 159 -5.50 8.38 3.86
N ILE A 160 -6.42 7.47 4.16
CA ILE A 160 -6.23 6.45 5.22
C ILE A 160 -5.06 5.53 4.87
N PHE A 161 -4.94 5.13 3.60
CA PHE A 161 -3.81 4.33 3.13
C PHE A 161 -2.48 5.08 3.26
N ILE A 162 -2.43 6.37 2.90
CA ILE A 162 -1.26 7.24 3.09
C ILE A 162 -0.88 7.30 4.57
N CYS A 163 -1.83 7.60 5.48
CA CYS A 163 -1.56 7.72 6.90
C CYS A 163 -1.00 6.41 7.50
N THR A 164 -1.62 5.28 7.17
CA THR A 164 -1.14 3.96 7.64
C THR A 164 0.22 3.61 7.04
N GLY A 165 0.43 3.84 5.75
CA GLY A 165 1.69 3.58 5.05
C GLY A 165 2.83 4.45 5.57
N PHE A 166 2.59 5.76 5.74
CA PHE A 166 3.57 6.67 6.31
C PHE A 166 3.98 6.23 7.72
N SER A 167 3.01 5.94 8.58
CA SER A 167 3.26 5.54 9.96
C SER A 167 4.09 4.26 10.03
N VAL A 168 3.71 3.22 9.28
CA VAL A 168 4.44 1.95 9.24
C VAL A 168 5.85 2.15 8.70
N ASN A 169 6.02 2.82 7.56
CA ASN A 169 7.32 3.03 6.95
C ASN A 169 8.24 3.89 7.83
N ALA A 170 7.74 4.99 8.40
CA ALA A 170 8.52 5.87 9.26
C ALA A 170 9.00 5.16 10.54
N VAL A 171 8.12 4.37 11.16
CA VAL A 171 8.45 3.60 12.38
C VAL A 171 9.44 2.48 12.05
N VAL A 172 9.12 1.64 11.06
CA VAL A 172 9.97 0.50 10.68
C VAL A 172 11.34 0.97 10.20
N GLY A 173 11.39 1.97 9.33
CA GLY A 173 12.64 2.53 8.83
C GLY A 173 13.42 3.30 9.91
N GLY A 174 12.73 4.06 10.76
CA GLY A 174 13.36 4.81 11.85
C GLY A 174 14.00 3.91 12.90
N LEU A 175 13.40 2.76 13.16
CA LEU A 175 13.91 1.74 14.10
C LEU A 175 14.90 0.76 13.47
N ALA A 176 15.04 0.76 12.13
CA ALA A 176 15.80 -0.24 11.39
C ALA A 176 17.27 -0.32 11.87
N GLY A 177 17.90 0.81 12.13
CA GLY A 177 19.29 0.85 12.61
C GLY A 177 19.50 0.15 13.97
N ALA A 178 18.48 0.20 14.85
CA ALA A 178 18.55 -0.38 16.20
C ALA A 178 18.05 -1.84 16.24
N PHE A 179 17.18 -2.25 15.29
CA PHE A 179 16.42 -3.50 15.37
C PHE A 179 16.53 -4.40 14.14
N THR A 180 17.49 -4.19 13.26
CA THR A 180 17.64 -4.94 11.99
C THR A 180 17.52 -6.46 12.17
N THR A 181 18.16 -7.00 13.20
CA THR A 181 18.15 -8.45 13.49
C THR A 181 16.75 -8.96 13.91
N ARG A 182 16.01 -8.15 14.70
CA ARG A 182 14.65 -8.52 15.14
C ARG A 182 13.65 -8.39 13.99
N LEU A 183 13.77 -7.36 13.16
CA LEU A 183 12.96 -7.20 11.94
C LEU A 183 13.14 -8.39 10.98
N ARG A 184 14.37 -8.86 10.79
CA ARG A 184 14.66 -10.05 9.97
C ARG A 184 13.99 -11.32 10.53
N ARG A 185 13.95 -11.50 11.84
CA ARG A 185 13.25 -12.65 12.46
C ARG A 185 11.73 -12.53 12.30
N ALA A 186 11.18 -11.33 12.45
CA ALA A 186 9.75 -11.07 12.29
C ALA A 186 9.28 -11.15 10.84
N SER A 187 10.16 -10.91 9.85
CA SER A 187 9.78 -10.86 8.43
C SER A 187 9.09 -12.14 7.94
N ARG A 188 9.53 -13.32 8.40
CA ARG A 188 8.91 -14.60 8.03
C ARG A 188 7.46 -14.72 8.53
N VAL A 189 7.18 -14.27 9.74
CA VAL A 189 5.83 -14.25 10.31
C VAL A 189 4.97 -13.23 9.57
N LEU A 190 5.51 -12.04 9.35
CA LEU A 190 4.82 -10.96 8.61
C LEU A 190 4.48 -11.41 7.18
N ASN A 191 5.41 -12.06 6.48
CA ASN A 191 5.17 -12.61 5.14
C ASN A 191 4.02 -13.62 5.14
N ARG A 192 3.98 -14.54 6.11
CA ARG A 192 2.91 -15.54 6.21
C ARG A 192 1.55 -14.91 6.51
N VAL A 193 1.50 -13.98 7.47
CA VAL A 193 0.26 -13.25 7.79
C VAL A 193 -0.23 -12.48 6.56
N SER A 194 0.65 -11.77 5.87
CA SER A 194 0.31 -11.05 4.65
C SER A 194 -0.17 -11.98 3.54
N ALA A 195 0.44 -13.17 3.38
CA ALA A 195 -0.01 -14.17 2.41
C ALA A 195 -1.45 -14.62 2.68
N PHE A 196 -1.82 -14.87 3.94
CA PHE A 196 -3.19 -15.22 4.32
C PHE A 196 -4.16 -14.06 4.04
N VAL A 197 -3.78 -12.82 4.39
CA VAL A 197 -4.63 -11.65 4.14
C VAL A 197 -4.84 -11.46 2.64
N PHE A 198 -3.79 -11.47 1.83
CA PHE A 198 -3.92 -11.30 0.37
C PHE A 198 -4.67 -12.47 -0.29
N GLY A 199 -4.47 -13.70 0.17
CA GLY A 199 -5.25 -14.84 -0.30
C GLY A 199 -6.74 -14.69 0.01
N GLY A 200 -7.08 -14.26 1.23
CA GLY A 200 -8.45 -13.97 1.64
C GLY A 200 -9.08 -12.82 0.84
N LEU A 201 -8.31 -11.75 0.60
CA LEU A 201 -8.78 -10.62 -0.22
C LEU A 201 -8.97 -11.01 -1.68
N ALA A 202 -8.08 -11.81 -2.25
CA ALA A 202 -8.22 -12.33 -3.61
C ALA A 202 -9.49 -13.20 -3.74
N ALA A 203 -9.73 -14.09 -2.77
CA ALA A 203 -10.93 -14.91 -2.73
C ALA A 203 -12.20 -14.05 -2.65
N ARG A 204 -12.21 -13.03 -1.79
CA ARG A 204 -13.33 -12.08 -1.68
C ARG A 204 -13.61 -11.38 -2.99
N LEU A 205 -12.58 -10.87 -3.69
CA LEU A 205 -12.74 -10.21 -4.98
C LEU A 205 -13.37 -11.10 -6.06
N ILE A 206 -13.22 -12.41 -5.96
CA ILE A 206 -13.79 -13.36 -6.93
C ILE A 206 -15.25 -13.71 -6.56
N LEU A 207 -15.57 -13.73 -5.27
CA LEU A 207 -16.86 -14.19 -4.76
C LEU A 207 -17.93 -13.08 -4.69
N ASP A 208 -17.52 -11.82 -4.55
CA ASP A 208 -18.38 -10.62 -4.59
C ASP A 208 -18.66 -10.19 -6.04
#